data_a1b5474d743cd6096a00ecfaad08b4ba
#
_entry.id   a1b5474d743cd6096a00ecfaad08b4ba
#
_cell.length_a   1.000
_cell.length_b   1.000
_cell.length_c   1.000
_cell.angle_alpha   90.00
_cell.angle_beta   90.00
_cell.angle_gamma   90.00
#
_symmetry.space_group_name_H-M   'P 1'
#
loop_
_entity.id
_entity.type
_entity.pdbx_description
1 polymer ?
#
loop_
_entity_poly.entity_id
_entity_poly.type
_entity_poly.pdbx_seq_one_letter_code
_entity_poly.pdbx_strand_id
1 'polypeptide(L)'
;MFSNLTTIFNEEKFEYSACDLLECDEEKQTKVQFYCDVNVVHVTPSSIKVMRRERTEGHRALRHRMFTDADEFCLVYFKPEPDKKYINKDDSYKTVLKSGILICNIQIDQKRTQLGDFSHIKNVEKSVARVGLWISKTIPTGITLNYTVNDFDRQVQNGNYCVTKINGIERNGYCFTDGNGFISKGLARLIAEKLGYRIKTMNQDIYPSAYQIRLAGCKGLVVVELQSTLDQFYIKIRESMEKFKLNEWNLEICEGSRSIPTRLNNQILLIMSDLGVSDETFLNLQDKWFQDKERPPSAVEYRR
;
A
#
# COMPACT_ATOMS: atom_id res chain seq x y z
N MET A 1 3.74 -37.23 -2.59
CA MET A 1 2.50 -36.73 -1.95
C MET A 1 2.20 -35.27 -2.26
N PHE A 2 3.17 -34.46 -2.67
CA PHE A 2 2.98 -33.02 -2.99
C PHE A 2 2.53 -32.72 -4.45
N SER A 3 2.51 -33.72 -5.32
CA SER A 3 2.17 -33.51 -6.74
C SER A 3 0.66 -33.38 -7.03
N ASN A 4 -0.20 -33.70 -6.07
CA ASN A 4 -1.64 -33.70 -6.30
C ASN A 4 -2.34 -32.37 -5.92
N LEU A 5 -1.71 -31.55 -5.04
CA LEU A 5 -2.32 -30.29 -4.60
C LEU A 5 -2.20 -29.17 -5.66
N THR A 6 -1.16 -29.17 -6.46
CA THR A 6 -0.96 -28.19 -7.55
C THR A 6 -1.91 -28.41 -8.74
N THR A 7 -2.46 -29.61 -8.89
CA THR A 7 -3.44 -29.94 -9.94
C THR A 7 -4.88 -29.55 -9.59
N ILE A 8 -5.18 -29.33 -8.31
CA ILE A 8 -6.53 -29.04 -7.82
C ILE A 8 -6.89 -27.58 -8.01
N PHE A 9 -5.90 -26.67 -7.94
CA PHE A 9 -6.11 -25.24 -8.09
C PHE A 9 -5.47 -24.71 -9.38
N ASN A 10 -6.23 -24.73 -10.46
CA ASN A 10 -5.83 -24.11 -11.72
C ASN A 10 -6.05 -22.59 -11.57
N GLU A 11 -4.98 -21.79 -11.50
CA GLU A 11 -5.01 -20.34 -11.26
C GLU A 11 -5.92 -19.60 -12.27
N GLU A 12 -6.03 -20.07 -13.49
CA GLU A 12 -6.87 -19.47 -14.54
C GLU A 12 -8.39 -19.53 -14.27
N LYS A 13 -8.85 -20.42 -13.38
CA LYS A 13 -10.27 -20.53 -13.03
C LYS A 13 -10.71 -19.65 -11.85
N PHE A 14 -9.78 -19.07 -11.11
CA PHE A 14 -10.08 -18.27 -9.92
C PHE A 14 -10.14 -16.77 -10.15
N GLU A 15 -9.85 -16.27 -11.36
CA GLU A 15 -9.86 -14.82 -11.64
C GLU A 15 -11.25 -14.20 -11.80
N TYR A 16 -12.31 -15.00 -11.84
CA TYR A 16 -13.66 -14.45 -12.03
C TYR A 16 -14.50 -14.53 -10.76
N SER A 17 -14.97 -13.36 -10.33
CA SER A 17 -16.22 -13.20 -9.60
C SER A 17 -16.21 -13.24 -8.06
N ALA A 18 -15.33 -12.49 -7.40
CA ALA A 18 -15.66 -11.99 -6.07
C ALA A 18 -16.19 -10.54 -6.10
N CYS A 19 -16.17 -9.87 -7.26
CA CYS A 19 -16.72 -8.52 -7.42
C CYS A 19 -18.24 -8.48 -7.61
N ASP A 20 -18.84 -9.58 -8.03
CA ASP A 20 -20.28 -9.60 -8.37
C ASP A 20 -21.23 -9.87 -7.19
N LEU A 21 -20.71 -10.17 -6.01
CA LEU A 21 -21.53 -10.53 -4.85
C LEU A 21 -21.70 -9.44 -3.79
N LEU A 22 -21.14 -8.26 -4.00
CA LEU A 22 -21.33 -7.09 -3.15
C LEU A 22 -21.58 -5.84 -4.01
N GLU A 23 -22.57 -5.87 -4.88
CA GLU A 23 -23.33 -4.66 -5.17
C GLU A 23 -24.23 -4.38 -3.95
N CYS A 24 -23.62 -4.04 -2.83
CA CYS A 24 -24.22 -3.03 -1.99
C CYS A 24 -24.23 -1.77 -2.84
N ASP A 25 -25.34 -1.06 -2.89
CA ASP A 25 -25.44 0.31 -3.37
C ASP A 25 -24.39 1.16 -2.63
N GLU A 26 -23.14 1.01 -3.01
CA GLU A 26 -22.09 1.96 -2.76
C GLU A 26 -22.47 3.14 -3.66
N GLU A 27 -23.17 4.12 -3.11
CA GLU A 27 -23.00 5.49 -3.57
C GLU A 27 -21.50 5.61 -3.81
N LYS A 28 -21.08 5.73 -5.07
CA LYS A 28 -19.69 5.83 -5.48
C LYS A 28 -19.07 6.98 -4.67
N GLN A 29 -18.54 6.66 -3.51
CA GLN A 29 -17.77 7.59 -2.72
C GLN A 29 -16.56 7.93 -3.59
N THR A 30 -16.60 9.10 -4.17
CA THR A 30 -15.49 9.64 -4.98
C THR A 30 -14.29 9.72 -4.04
N LYS A 31 -13.43 8.70 -4.09
CA LYS A 31 -12.12 8.76 -3.44
C LYS A 31 -11.48 10.05 -3.91
N VAL A 32 -11.04 10.89 -2.98
CA VAL A 32 -10.25 12.07 -3.30
C VAL A 32 -8.94 11.56 -3.90
N GLN A 33 -8.90 11.42 -5.21
CA GLN A 33 -7.72 11.00 -5.95
C GLN A 33 -7.04 12.24 -6.51
N PHE A 34 -5.77 12.38 -6.23
CA PHE A 34 -4.94 13.41 -6.82
C PHE A 34 -4.34 12.87 -8.13
N TYR A 35 -4.63 13.53 -9.24
CA TYR A 35 -4.05 13.21 -10.54
C TYR A 35 -3.19 14.37 -11.04
N CYS A 36 -2.12 14.03 -11.72
CA CYS A 36 -1.29 15.00 -12.46
C CYS A 36 -0.88 14.43 -13.81
N ASP A 37 -0.62 15.32 -14.76
CA ASP A 37 -0.08 14.97 -16.06
C ASP A 37 1.44 15.09 -16.01
N VAL A 38 2.14 14.00 -16.29
CA VAL A 38 3.61 13.92 -16.26
C VAL A 38 4.17 13.64 -17.65
N ASN A 39 5.40 14.09 -17.88
CA ASN A 39 6.12 13.77 -19.10
C ASN A 39 6.39 12.28 -19.20
N VAL A 40 6.36 11.76 -20.44
CA VAL A 40 6.59 10.33 -20.71
C VAL A 40 7.66 10.16 -21.76
N VAL A 41 8.61 9.28 -21.49
CA VAL A 41 9.68 8.92 -22.41
C VAL A 41 9.76 7.40 -22.56
N HIS A 42 9.74 6.95 -23.80
CA HIS A 42 10.05 5.57 -24.14
C HIS A 42 11.52 5.45 -24.52
N VAL A 43 12.20 4.52 -23.88
CA VAL A 43 13.62 4.22 -24.11
C VAL A 43 13.73 2.81 -24.65
N THR A 44 14.34 2.68 -25.84
CA THR A 44 14.74 1.41 -26.43
C THR A 44 16.27 1.33 -26.47
N PRO A 45 16.89 0.18 -26.75
CA PRO A 45 18.34 0.08 -26.90
C PRO A 45 18.94 1.05 -27.93
N SER A 46 18.18 1.45 -28.95
CA SER A 46 18.66 2.31 -30.05
C SER A 46 18.06 3.72 -30.06
N SER A 47 17.02 4.01 -29.29
CA SER A 47 16.30 5.28 -29.40
C SER A 47 15.65 5.76 -28.11
N ILE A 48 15.45 7.07 -28.03
CA ILE A 48 14.65 7.74 -26.99
C ILE A 48 13.53 8.49 -27.69
N LYS A 49 12.28 8.25 -27.30
CA LYS A 49 11.10 8.92 -27.85
C LYS A 49 10.32 9.63 -26.76
N VAL A 50 10.12 10.92 -26.91
CA VAL A 50 9.20 11.68 -26.06
C VAL A 50 7.77 11.39 -26.51
N MET A 51 6.94 11.01 -25.56
CA MET A 51 5.55 10.65 -25.77
C MET A 51 4.63 11.79 -25.32
N ARG A 52 3.33 11.65 -25.56
CA ARG A 52 2.34 12.55 -24.94
C ARG A 52 2.36 12.36 -23.44
N ARG A 53 2.06 13.43 -22.70
CA ARG A 53 1.87 13.38 -21.26
C ARG A 53 0.84 12.35 -20.89
N GLU A 54 1.08 11.65 -19.81
CA GLU A 54 0.19 10.62 -19.26
C GLU A 54 -0.37 11.11 -17.93
N ARG A 55 -1.68 10.99 -17.76
CA ARG A 55 -2.35 11.27 -16.52
C ARG A 55 -2.09 10.14 -15.53
N THR A 56 -1.42 10.42 -14.43
CA THR A 56 -1.08 9.44 -13.41
C THR A 56 -1.65 9.82 -12.06
N GLU A 57 -1.93 8.82 -11.23
CA GLU A 57 -2.28 9.08 -9.84
C GLU A 57 -1.09 9.71 -9.10
N GLY A 58 -1.38 10.76 -8.35
CA GLY A 58 -0.38 11.47 -7.58
C GLY A 58 0.26 10.59 -6.51
N HIS A 59 1.55 10.69 -6.41
CA HIS A 59 2.32 10.08 -5.34
C HIS A 59 2.95 11.16 -4.44
N ARG A 60 3.48 10.74 -3.30
CA ARG A 60 4.02 11.65 -2.28
C ARG A 60 5.07 12.62 -2.85
N ALA A 61 5.98 12.14 -3.70
CA ALA A 61 7.02 12.98 -4.27
C ALA A 61 6.44 14.15 -5.10
N LEU A 62 5.39 13.92 -5.88
CA LEU A 62 4.73 14.97 -6.70
C LEU A 62 4.08 16.08 -5.86
N ARG A 63 3.80 15.82 -4.59
CA ARG A 63 3.21 16.79 -3.65
C ARG A 63 4.23 17.42 -2.71
N HIS A 64 5.48 16.99 -2.79
CA HIS A 64 6.50 17.49 -1.91
C HIS A 64 6.92 18.91 -2.34
N ARG A 65 7.02 19.83 -1.36
CA ARG A 65 7.39 21.25 -1.57
C ARG A 65 8.68 21.48 -2.35
N MET A 66 9.52 20.47 -2.45
CA MET A 66 10.78 20.48 -3.17
C MET A 66 10.60 20.45 -4.69
N PHE A 67 9.46 19.99 -5.15
CA PHE A 67 9.09 19.95 -6.55
C PHE A 67 7.99 20.96 -6.79
N THR A 68 8.30 21.97 -7.58
CA THR A 68 7.39 23.08 -7.84
C THR A 68 6.46 22.82 -9.01
N ASP A 69 6.84 21.87 -9.88
CA ASP A 69 6.09 21.54 -11.08
C ASP A 69 6.12 20.03 -11.37
N ALA A 70 5.00 19.49 -11.86
CA ALA A 70 4.91 18.14 -12.40
C ALA A 70 5.88 17.90 -13.59
N ASP A 71 6.31 18.97 -14.27
CA ASP A 71 7.29 18.93 -15.35
C ASP A 71 8.69 18.50 -14.90
N GLU A 72 8.97 18.56 -13.61
CA GLU A 72 10.19 18.00 -13.04
C GLU A 72 10.20 16.47 -12.99
N PHE A 73 9.08 15.83 -13.29
CA PHE A 73 8.92 14.37 -13.31
C PHE A 73 8.78 13.84 -14.74
N CYS A 74 9.36 12.68 -14.96
CA CYS A 74 9.23 11.96 -16.19
C CYS A 74 9.02 10.46 -15.91
N LEU A 75 7.99 9.87 -16.50
CA LEU A 75 7.82 8.42 -16.53
C LEU A 75 8.68 7.84 -17.65
N VAL A 76 9.60 6.98 -17.29
CA VAL A 76 10.51 6.32 -18.25
C VAL A 76 10.09 4.87 -18.43
N TYR A 77 9.64 4.54 -19.63
CA TYR A 77 9.30 3.17 -20.02
C TYR A 77 10.40 2.56 -20.85
N PHE A 78 11.03 1.52 -20.36
CA PHE A 78 11.96 0.72 -21.12
C PHE A 78 11.18 -0.26 -22.01
N LYS A 79 11.39 -0.18 -23.31
CA LYS A 79 10.71 -0.97 -24.31
C LYS A 79 11.73 -1.83 -25.09
N PRO A 80 11.36 -3.03 -25.53
CA PRO A 80 12.17 -3.79 -26.48
C PRO A 80 12.23 -3.08 -27.84
N GLU A 81 13.22 -3.42 -28.66
CA GLU A 81 13.24 -2.98 -30.06
C GLU A 81 12.01 -3.52 -30.79
N PRO A 82 11.34 -2.68 -31.62
CA PRO A 82 10.12 -3.06 -32.32
C PRO A 82 10.24 -4.32 -33.17
N ASP A 83 11.40 -4.51 -33.76
CA ASP A 83 11.69 -5.60 -34.72
C ASP A 83 12.15 -6.91 -34.05
N LYS A 84 12.41 -6.90 -32.74
CA LYS A 84 12.89 -8.06 -31.98
C LYS A 84 11.81 -8.62 -31.07
N LYS A 85 10.92 -9.46 -31.64
CA LYS A 85 9.80 -10.08 -30.92
C LYS A 85 10.15 -10.96 -29.72
N TYR A 86 11.42 -11.27 -29.49
CA TYR A 86 11.86 -12.31 -28.54
C TYR A 86 12.87 -11.84 -27.48
N ILE A 87 13.13 -10.54 -27.34
CA ILE A 87 13.98 -10.08 -26.25
C ILE A 87 13.10 -9.89 -25.01
N ASN A 88 13.37 -10.66 -23.97
CA ASN A 88 12.77 -10.50 -22.66
C ASN A 88 12.95 -9.05 -22.19
N LYS A 89 11.96 -8.50 -21.48
CA LYS A 89 12.03 -7.13 -20.94
C LYS A 89 13.30 -6.88 -20.13
N ASP A 90 13.78 -7.88 -19.41
CA ASP A 90 15.02 -7.82 -18.61
C ASP A 90 16.27 -7.64 -19.46
N ASP A 91 16.31 -8.21 -20.65
CA ASP A 91 17.47 -8.09 -21.56
C ASP A 91 17.50 -6.71 -22.24
N SER A 92 16.34 -6.16 -22.56
CA SER A 92 16.23 -4.79 -23.08
C SER A 92 16.69 -3.77 -22.03
N TYR A 93 16.30 -3.96 -20.78
CA TYR A 93 16.70 -3.12 -19.66
C TYR A 93 18.23 -3.18 -19.43
N LYS A 94 18.82 -4.36 -19.41
CA LYS A 94 20.27 -4.56 -19.28
C LYS A 94 21.04 -3.93 -20.44
N THR A 95 20.51 -4.01 -21.66
CA THR A 95 21.13 -3.43 -22.84
C THR A 95 21.12 -1.91 -22.77
N VAL A 96 20.00 -1.30 -22.36
CA VAL A 96 19.90 0.16 -22.17
C VAL A 96 20.89 0.63 -21.11
N LEU A 97 20.97 -0.06 -19.97
CA LEU A 97 21.91 0.30 -18.90
C LEU A 97 23.38 0.18 -19.35
N LYS A 98 23.71 -0.82 -20.17
CA LYS A 98 25.06 -1.01 -20.73
C LYS A 98 25.41 0.03 -21.78
N SER A 99 24.44 0.54 -22.53
CA SER A 99 24.67 1.56 -23.58
C SER A 99 25.00 2.94 -23.04
N GLY A 100 24.97 3.12 -21.70
CA GLY A 100 25.37 4.37 -21.07
C GLY A 100 24.41 5.53 -21.34
N ILE A 101 23.13 5.26 -21.57
CA ILE A 101 22.11 6.31 -21.68
C ILE A 101 22.05 7.04 -20.34
N LEU A 102 22.68 8.21 -20.31
CA LEU A 102 22.65 9.11 -19.17
C LEU A 102 21.34 9.88 -19.18
N ILE A 103 20.34 9.41 -18.43
CA ILE A 103 19.19 10.26 -18.09
C ILE A 103 19.65 11.09 -16.90
N CYS A 104 20.39 12.16 -17.18
CA CYS A 104 20.92 13.04 -16.14
C CYS A 104 20.07 14.30 -16.03
N ASN A 105 19.49 14.49 -14.86
CA ASN A 105 19.40 15.83 -14.32
C ASN A 105 20.45 15.95 -13.20
N ILE A 106 21.40 16.85 -13.38
CA ILE A 106 22.55 17.11 -12.47
C ILE A 106 22.11 17.49 -11.04
N GLN A 107 20.85 17.82 -10.82
CA GLN A 107 20.28 18.20 -9.51
C GLN A 107 19.75 17.03 -8.69
N ILE A 108 19.83 15.78 -9.18
CA ILE A 108 19.29 14.61 -8.48
C ILE A 108 19.92 14.41 -7.09
N ASP A 109 21.23 14.63 -6.96
CA ASP A 109 21.91 14.42 -5.68
C ASP A 109 21.50 15.44 -4.61
N GLN A 110 21.31 16.71 -4.99
CA GLN A 110 20.83 17.74 -4.06
C GLN A 110 19.38 17.47 -3.64
N LYS A 111 18.52 17.09 -4.58
CA LYS A 111 17.12 16.73 -4.29
C LYS A 111 17.03 15.44 -3.47
N ARG A 112 17.93 14.48 -3.72
CA ARG A 112 17.99 13.20 -3.00
C ARG A 112 18.27 13.37 -1.50
N THR A 113 19.16 14.27 -1.13
CA THR A 113 19.47 14.56 0.29
C THR A 113 18.27 15.15 1.03
N GLN A 114 17.40 15.88 0.33
CA GLN A 114 16.19 16.47 0.91
C GLN A 114 15.05 15.44 1.07
N LEU A 115 15.11 14.32 0.35
CA LEU A 115 14.11 13.22 0.50
C LEU A 115 14.31 12.41 1.80
N GLY A 116 15.37 12.66 2.55
CA GLY A 116 15.66 12.02 3.82
C GLY A 116 17.07 11.44 3.90
N ASP A 117 17.42 10.95 5.08
CA ASP A 117 18.71 10.33 5.33
C ASP A 117 18.62 8.81 5.11
N PHE A 118 19.34 8.35 4.11
CA PHE A 118 19.50 6.93 3.73
C PHE A 118 20.91 6.39 4.04
N SER A 119 21.77 7.15 4.69
CA SER A 119 23.20 6.85 4.90
C SER A 119 23.44 5.55 5.66
N HIS A 120 22.51 5.17 6.54
CA HIS A 120 22.57 3.93 7.32
C HIS A 120 22.26 2.67 6.47
N ILE A 121 21.77 2.82 5.24
CA ILE A 121 21.37 1.71 4.38
C ILE A 121 22.53 1.35 3.45
N LYS A 122 23.33 0.35 3.85
CA LYS A 122 24.52 -0.07 3.09
C LYS A 122 24.20 -0.85 1.81
N ASN A 123 23.06 -1.54 1.78
CA ASN A 123 22.66 -2.35 0.63
C ASN A 123 21.98 -1.47 -0.41
N VAL A 124 22.49 -1.45 -1.65
CA VAL A 124 22.01 -0.61 -2.74
C VAL A 124 20.55 -0.93 -3.11
N GLU A 125 20.17 -2.19 -3.20
CA GLU A 125 18.80 -2.61 -3.52
C GLU A 125 17.81 -2.13 -2.46
N LYS A 126 18.18 -2.26 -1.18
CA LYS A 126 17.39 -1.72 -0.07
C LYS A 126 17.30 -0.20 -0.14
N SER A 127 18.39 0.50 -0.47
CA SER A 127 18.38 1.96 -0.62
C SER A 127 17.41 2.40 -1.72
N VAL A 128 17.47 1.79 -2.90
CA VAL A 128 16.56 2.07 -4.01
C VAL A 128 15.10 1.80 -3.61
N ALA A 129 14.83 0.66 -2.96
CA ALA A 129 13.49 0.34 -2.47
C ALA A 129 12.97 1.34 -1.43
N ARG A 130 13.85 1.92 -0.59
CA ARG A 130 13.46 2.95 0.40
C ARG A 130 13.17 4.30 -0.27
N VAL A 131 14.00 4.72 -1.21
CA VAL A 131 13.72 5.91 -2.04
C VAL A 131 12.39 5.74 -2.79
N GLY A 132 12.12 4.55 -3.31
CA GLY A 132 10.86 4.20 -3.97
C GLY A 132 9.60 4.41 -3.11
N LEU A 133 9.72 4.52 -1.78
CA LEU A 133 8.57 4.84 -0.92
C LEU A 133 8.00 6.24 -1.15
N TRP A 134 8.77 7.14 -1.72
CA TRP A 134 8.30 8.46 -2.15
C TRP A 134 7.34 8.38 -3.35
N ILE A 135 7.44 7.33 -4.16
CA ILE A 135 6.60 7.08 -5.34
C ILE A 135 5.35 6.28 -4.96
N SER A 136 5.12 6.02 -3.66
CA SER A 136 3.88 5.36 -3.20
C SER A 136 2.66 6.22 -3.53
N LYS A 137 1.64 5.61 -4.11
CA LYS A 137 0.32 6.24 -4.26
C LYS A 137 -0.27 6.46 -2.88
N THR A 138 -0.50 7.70 -2.52
CA THR A 138 -1.00 8.11 -1.20
C THR A 138 -1.95 9.27 -1.32
N ILE A 139 -2.86 9.37 -0.36
CA ILE A 139 -3.79 10.48 -0.24
C ILE A 139 -3.35 11.32 0.96
N PRO A 140 -3.07 12.62 0.77
CA PRO A 140 -2.72 13.50 1.87
C PRO A 140 -3.93 13.76 2.78
N THR A 141 -3.73 13.62 4.08
CA THR A 141 -4.82 13.91 5.05
C THR A 141 -4.90 15.38 5.42
N GLY A 142 -3.86 16.16 5.12
CA GLY A 142 -3.70 17.53 5.62
C GLY A 142 -3.44 17.61 7.14
N ILE A 143 -3.05 16.48 7.76
CA ILE A 143 -2.75 16.40 9.19
C ILE A 143 -1.24 16.27 9.36
N THR A 144 -0.67 17.16 10.15
CA THR A 144 0.73 17.09 10.59
C THR A 144 0.75 16.70 12.07
N LEU A 145 1.55 15.70 12.41
CA LEU A 145 1.70 15.20 13.78
C LEU A 145 2.97 15.77 14.41
N ASN A 146 2.96 16.01 15.70
CA ASN A 146 4.12 16.42 16.46
C ASN A 146 4.81 15.18 17.06
N TYR A 147 6.07 14.94 16.69
CA TYR A 147 6.84 13.87 17.27
C TYR A 147 7.21 14.24 18.72
N THR A 148 6.81 13.38 19.65
CA THR A 148 7.05 13.61 21.08
C THR A 148 7.51 12.32 21.77
N VAL A 149 8.50 12.44 22.65
CA VAL A 149 9.08 11.32 23.38
C VAL A 149 8.67 11.37 24.87
N ASN A 150 8.83 12.53 25.50
CA ASN A 150 8.71 12.65 26.96
C ASN A 150 7.34 13.16 27.43
N ASP A 151 6.60 13.85 26.57
CA ASP A 151 5.35 14.52 26.92
C ASP A 151 4.11 13.89 26.26
N PHE A 152 4.23 12.65 25.78
CA PHE A 152 3.18 12.03 24.95
C PHE A 152 1.80 12.04 25.62
N ASP A 153 1.69 11.54 26.84
CA ASP A 153 0.40 11.44 27.53
C ASP A 153 -0.24 12.83 27.78
N ARG A 154 0.59 13.82 28.11
CA ARG A 154 0.13 15.21 28.26
C ARG A 154 -0.35 15.78 26.95
N GLN A 155 0.34 15.53 25.83
CA GLN A 155 -0.10 15.98 24.49
C GLN A 155 -1.41 15.33 24.10
N VAL A 156 -1.56 14.02 24.36
CA VAL A 156 -2.81 13.28 24.12
C VAL A 156 -3.97 13.86 24.95
N GLN A 157 -3.75 14.13 26.24
CA GLN A 157 -4.77 14.70 27.12
C GLN A 157 -5.20 16.12 26.68
N ASN A 158 -4.30 16.87 26.09
CA ASN A 158 -4.59 18.20 25.53
C ASN A 158 -5.26 18.15 24.16
N GLY A 159 -5.55 16.98 23.61
CA GLY A 159 -6.15 16.82 22.31
C GLY A 159 -5.23 17.18 21.13
N ASN A 160 -3.92 17.23 21.35
CA ASN A 160 -2.95 17.56 20.32
C ASN A 160 -2.69 16.38 19.38
N TYR A 161 -2.40 16.68 18.11
CA TYR A 161 -1.99 15.69 17.13
C TYR A 161 -0.54 15.28 17.40
N CYS A 162 -0.31 14.08 17.87
CA CYS A 162 1.03 13.63 18.25
C CYS A 162 1.37 12.23 17.75
N VAL A 163 2.68 11.96 17.68
CA VAL A 163 3.23 10.66 17.35
C VAL A 163 4.37 10.32 18.29
N THR A 164 4.45 9.07 18.72
CA THR A 164 5.53 8.56 19.57
C THR A 164 6.03 7.20 19.09
N LYS A 165 7.22 6.80 19.53
CA LYS A 165 7.78 5.47 19.33
C LYS A 165 7.44 4.54 20.49
N ILE A 166 7.08 3.31 20.15
CA ILE A 166 6.87 2.20 21.08
C ILE A 166 7.75 1.02 20.70
N ASN A 167 8.04 0.17 21.69
CA ASN A 167 8.85 -1.02 21.47
C ASN A 167 8.12 -2.07 20.65
N GLY A 168 8.88 -2.89 19.91
CA GLY A 168 8.39 -4.13 19.32
C GLY A 168 8.04 -5.16 20.40
N ILE A 169 7.25 -6.17 20.03
CA ILE A 169 6.98 -7.34 20.87
C ILE A 169 7.87 -8.46 20.37
N GLU A 170 8.82 -8.85 21.23
CA GLU A 170 9.75 -9.93 20.94
C GLU A 170 9.59 -11.04 21.99
N ARG A 171 9.53 -12.29 21.54
CA ARG A 171 9.50 -13.47 22.39
C ARG A 171 10.29 -14.59 21.74
N ASN A 172 11.13 -15.26 22.51
CA ASN A 172 11.94 -16.41 22.06
C ASN A 172 12.76 -16.12 20.78
N GLY A 173 13.28 -14.89 20.63
CA GLY A 173 14.04 -14.49 19.42
C GLY A 173 13.20 -14.16 18.19
N TYR A 174 11.88 -14.16 18.31
CA TYR A 174 10.98 -13.79 17.22
C TYR A 174 10.34 -12.42 17.46
N CYS A 175 10.28 -11.59 16.41
CA CYS A 175 9.57 -10.32 16.42
C CYS A 175 8.13 -10.51 15.90
N PHE A 176 7.14 -10.15 16.71
CA PHE A 176 5.71 -10.28 16.38
C PHE A 176 5.08 -8.98 15.87
N THR A 177 5.84 -7.92 15.74
CA THR A 177 5.34 -6.57 15.44
C THR A 177 6.11 -5.88 14.31
N ASP A 178 6.45 -6.60 13.25
CA ASP A 178 7.13 -6.02 12.11
C ASP A 178 6.19 -5.14 11.26
N GLY A 179 6.55 -3.86 11.15
CA GLY A 179 5.87 -2.90 10.28
C GLY A 179 4.47 -2.46 10.73
N ASN A 180 4.09 -2.67 11.98
CA ASN A 180 2.79 -2.25 12.49
C ASN A 180 2.88 -1.31 13.71
N GLY A 181 1.82 -0.54 13.93
CA GLY A 181 1.67 0.40 15.03
C GLY A 181 0.21 0.59 15.42
N PHE A 182 -0.08 1.65 16.18
CA PHE A 182 -1.43 1.98 16.58
C PHE A 182 -1.83 3.39 16.16
N ILE A 183 -3.14 3.59 15.98
CA ILE A 183 -3.78 4.87 15.76
C ILE A 183 -4.95 5.02 16.73
N SER A 184 -5.15 6.21 17.30
CA SER A 184 -6.29 6.49 18.17
C SER A 184 -7.61 6.49 17.40
N LYS A 185 -8.72 6.18 18.10
CA LYS A 185 -10.08 6.19 17.52
C LYS A 185 -10.43 7.55 16.93
N GLY A 186 -10.12 8.64 17.63
CA GLY A 186 -10.42 10.00 17.16
C GLY A 186 -9.72 10.32 15.85
N LEU A 187 -8.41 10.03 15.76
CA LEU A 187 -7.66 10.27 14.53
C LEU A 187 -8.10 9.36 13.39
N ALA A 188 -8.37 8.08 13.66
CA ALA A 188 -8.85 7.12 12.67
C ALA A 188 -10.21 7.56 12.07
N ARG A 189 -11.13 7.99 12.92
CA ARG A 189 -12.43 8.52 12.50
C ARG A 189 -12.28 9.79 11.66
N LEU A 190 -11.48 10.74 12.11
CA LEU A 190 -11.23 11.99 11.39
C LEU A 190 -10.67 11.72 9.98
N ILE A 191 -9.73 10.78 9.84
CA ILE A 191 -9.19 10.37 8.55
C ILE A 191 -10.30 9.75 7.68
N ALA A 192 -11.11 8.85 8.24
CA ALA A 192 -12.17 8.21 7.48
C ALA A 192 -13.20 9.21 6.96
N GLU A 193 -13.56 10.19 7.76
CA GLU A 193 -14.49 11.27 7.38
C GLU A 193 -13.88 12.14 6.26
N LYS A 194 -12.60 12.54 6.39
CA LYS A 194 -11.89 13.36 5.39
C LYS A 194 -11.71 12.65 4.05
N LEU A 195 -11.46 11.34 4.08
CA LEU A 195 -11.14 10.57 2.88
C LEU A 195 -12.31 9.77 2.32
N GLY A 196 -13.50 9.90 2.91
CA GLY A 196 -14.69 9.21 2.44
C GLY A 196 -14.68 7.70 2.70
N TYR A 197 -13.96 7.22 3.72
CA TYR A 197 -13.94 5.79 4.09
C TYR A 197 -15.07 5.40 5.06
N ARG A 198 -15.91 6.35 5.45
CA ARG A 198 -17.07 6.10 6.33
C ARG A 198 -18.15 5.37 5.57
N ILE A 199 -18.58 4.22 6.07
CA ILE A 199 -19.72 3.47 5.56
C ILE A 199 -20.90 3.74 6.50
N LYS A 200 -21.95 4.35 5.99
CA LYS A 200 -23.20 4.57 6.73
C LYS A 200 -24.04 3.32 6.65
N THR A 201 -24.43 2.77 7.81
CA THR A 201 -25.42 1.71 7.90
C THR A 201 -26.65 2.20 8.68
N MET A 202 -27.75 1.45 8.66
CA MET A 202 -28.98 1.83 9.39
C MET A 202 -28.75 1.97 10.89
N ASN A 203 -27.82 1.20 11.47
CA ASN A 203 -27.65 1.11 12.92
C ASN A 203 -26.40 1.84 13.42
N GLN A 204 -25.39 2.00 12.58
CA GLN A 204 -24.11 2.63 12.99
C GLN A 204 -23.25 3.02 11.80
N ASP A 205 -22.34 3.95 12.05
CA ASP A 205 -21.28 4.26 11.11
C ASP A 205 -20.11 3.28 11.27
N ILE A 206 -19.65 2.73 10.17
CA ILE A 206 -18.50 1.83 10.12
C ILE A 206 -17.28 2.59 9.60
N TYR A 207 -16.17 2.48 10.31
CA TYR A 207 -14.89 3.09 9.97
C TYR A 207 -13.83 2.00 9.80
N PRO A 208 -12.79 2.22 8.97
CA PRO A 208 -11.67 1.30 8.89
C PRO A 208 -11.04 1.05 10.27
N SER A 209 -10.77 -0.20 10.59
CA SER A 209 -10.08 -0.61 11.82
C SER A 209 -8.56 -0.51 11.71
N ALA A 210 -8.04 -0.31 10.49
CA ALA A 210 -6.60 -0.17 10.23
C ALA A 210 -6.35 0.68 8.98
N TYR A 211 -5.17 1.31 8.92
CA TYR A 211 -4.74 2.15 7.80
C TYR A 211 -3.31 1.84 7.42
N GLN A 212 -3.07 1.68 6.12
CA GLN A 212 -1.71 1.66 5.59
C GLN A 212 -1.23 3.10 5.40
N ILE A 213 -0.17 3.48 6.10
CA ILE A 213 0.30 4.86 6.18
C ILE A 213 1.67 5.10 5.55
N ARG A 214 1.90 6.39 5.25
CA ARG A 214 3.22 6.98 5.10
C ARG A 214 3.30 8.19 6.03
N LEU A 215 4.30 8.19 6.90
CA LEU A 215 4.48 9.22 7.92
C LEU A 215 5.97 9.43 8.14
N ALA A 216 6.50 10.62 7.85
CA ALA A 216 7.94 10.83 7.82
C ALA A 216 8.64 9.75 6.95
N GLY A 217 9.68 9.12 7.45
CA GLY A 217 10.35 7.97 6.81
C GLY A 217 9.70 6.62 7.10
N CYS A 218 8.51 6.60 7.74
CA CYS A 218 7.84 5.38 8.15
C CYS A 218 6.90 4.84 7.07
N LYS A 219 6.89 3.51 6.93
CA LYS A 219 5.93 2.72 6.17
C LYS A 219 5.37 1.65 7.07
N GLY A 220 4.06 1.51 7.13
CA GLY A 220 3.47 0.43 7.90
C GLY A 220 1.96 0.49 7.95
N LEU A 221 1.40 -0.42 8.74
CA LEU A 221 0.00 -0.50 9.07
C LEU A 221 -0.21 0.01 10.49
N VAL A 222 -1.18 0.88 10.70
CA VAL A 222 -1.63 1.27 12.04
C VAL A 222 -3.02 0.75 12.30
N VAL A 223 -3.19 0.10 13.45
CA VAL A 223 -4.47 -0.49 13.88
C VAL A 223 -5.10 0.41 14.93
N VAL A 224 -6.41 0.54 14.92
CA VAL A 224 -7.14 1.36 15.89
C VAL A 224 -6.97 0.78 17.29
N GLU A 225 -6.43 1.58 18.19
CA GLU A 225 -6.23 1.20 19.59
C GLU A 225 -7.56 1.21 20.35
N LEU A 226 -8.00 0.04 20.83
CA LEU A 226 -9.31 -0.15 21.42
C LEU A 226 -9.54 0.64 22.72
N GLN A 227 -8.48 0.92 23.46
CA GLN A 227 -8.55 1.68 24.71
C GLN A 227 -8.54 3.20 24.51
N SER A 228 -8.27 3.67 23.28
CA SER A 228 -8.31 5.10 22.97
C SER A 228 -9.73 5.64 22.90
N THR A 229 -9.86 6.94 23.03
CA THR A 229 -11.13 7.68 22.99
C THR A 229 -11.25 8.52 21.71
N LEU A 230 -12.42 9.11 21.45
CA LEU A 230 -12.68 9.89 20.24
C LEU A 230 -12.07 11.30 20.26
N ASP A 231 -11.66 11.78 21.42
CA ASP A 231 -11.00 13.07 21.65
C ASP A 231 -9.48 13.01 21.60
N GLN A 232 -8.93 11.81 21.34
CA GLN A 232 -7.50 11.57 21.24
C GLN A 232 -7.03 11.47 19.77
N PHE A 233 -5.90 12.12 19.45
CA PHE A 233 -5.39 12.22 18.09
C PHE A 233 -3.90 11.86 18.02
N TYR A 234 -3.58 10.56 18.01
CA TYR A 234 -2.21 10.11 18.02
C TYR A 234 -1.93 8.90 17.13
N ILE A 235 -0.66 8.72 16.82
CA ILE A 235 -0.10 7.49 16.23
C ILE A 235 1.07 7.00 17.11
N LYS A 236 1.10 5.69 17.35
CA LYS A 236 2.25 5.00 17.97
C LYS A 236 2.94 4.18 16.87
N ILE A 237 4.20 4.51 16.59
CA ILE A 237 5.01 3.81 15.59
C ILE A 237 6.04 2.92 16.26
N ARG A 238 6.53 1.90 15.52
CA ARG A 238 7.66 1.06 15.94
C ARG A 238 8.88 1.30 15.08
N GLU A 239 10.04 0.95 15.60
CA GLU A 239 11.30 1.08 14.88
C GLU A 239 11.27 0.34 13.53
N SER A 240 10.65 -0.84 13.47
CA SER A 240 10.48 -1.62 12.24
C SER A 240 9.73 -0.88 11.13
N MET A 241 8.93 0.13 11.48
CA MET A 241 8.23 0.98 10.50
C MET A 241 9.14 2.03 9.88
N GLU A 242 10.17 2.52 10.59
CA GLU A 242 11.09 3.54 10.11
C GLU A 242 12.05 2.96 9.07
N LYS A 243 11.90 3.37 7.83
CA LYS A 243 12.66 2.85 6.70
C LYS A 243 13.83 3.75 6.29
N PHE A 244 13.72 5.04 6.60
CA PHE A 244 14.75 6.07 6.47
C PHE A 244 14.40 7.22 7.41
N LYS A 245 15.37 8.10 7.70
CA LYS A 245 15.14 9.22 8.62
C LYS A 245 14.63 10.44 7.86
N LEU A 246 13.50 10.97 8.29
CA LEU A 246 12.90 12.19 7.75
C LEU A 246 12.13 12.89 8.87
N ASN A 247 12.27 14.21 8.97
CA ASN A 247 11.59 15.01 9.99
C ASN A 247 10.40 15.80 9.39
N GLU A 248 9.56 15.12 8.62
CA GLU A 248 8.32 15.66 8.06
C GLU A 248 7.15 14.77 8.43
N TRP A 249 6.44 15.13 9.48
CA TRP A 249 5.41 14.30 10.10
C TRP A 249 4.02 14.51 9.48
N ASN A 250 3.95 14.77 8.19
CA ASN A 250 2.70 14.82 7.42
C ASN A 250 2.16 13.41 7.22
N LEU A 251 0.92 13.20 7.66
CA LEU A 251 0.26 11.91 7.56
C LEU A 251 -0.38 11.73 6.18
N GLU A 252 -0.01 10.65 5.53
CA GLU A 252 -0.60 10.23 4.26
C GLU A 252 -1.09 8.79 4.34
N ILE A 253 -2.22 8.53 3.71
CA ILE A 253 -2.88 7.22 3.71
C ILE A 253 -2.74 6.57 2.33
N CYS A 254 -2.26 5.33 2.30
CA CYS A 254 -2.31 4.51 1.09
C CYS A 254 -3.69 3.88 0.94
N GLU A 255 -4.20 3.27 2.02
CA GLU A 255 -5.48 2.56 2.02
C GLU A 255 -6.00 2.39 3.45
N GLY A 256 -7.33 2.39 3.62
CA GLY A 256 -8.01 1.94 4.83
C GLY A 256 -8.43 0.47 4.72
N SER A 257 -8.52 -0.23 5.85
CA SER A 257 -9.02 -1.61 5.86
C SER A 257 -10.48 -1.66 5.40
N ARG A 258 -10.79 -2.70 4.64
CA ARG A 258 -12.16 -3.00 4.19
C ARG A 258 -12.42 -4.49 4.33
N SER A 259 -13.68 -4.86 4.41
CA SER A 259 -14.07 -6.27 4.32
C SER A 259 -13.78 -6.77 2.91
N ILE A 260 -12.97 -7.79 2.82
CA ILE A 260 -12.64 -8.45 1.55
C ILE A 260 -12.99 -9.92 1.73
N PRO A 261 -13.70 -10.56 0.79
CA PRO A 261 -13.91 -12.00 0.81
C PRO A 261 -12.55 -12.71 0.94
N THR A 262 -12.45 -13.59 1.92
CA THR A 262 -11.22 -14.33 2.16
C THR A 262 -11.00 -15.34 1.03
N ARG A 263 -9.85 -15.26 0.38
CA ARG A 263 -9.41 -16.25 -0.59
C ARG A 263 -8.34 -17.12 0.04
N LEU A 264 -8.47 -18.40 -0.11
CA LEU A 264 -7.40 -19.33 0.22
C LEU A 264 -6.32 -19.25 -0.86
N ASN A 265 -5.07 -19.16 -0.45
CA ASN A 265 -3.93 -19.32 -1.33
C ASN A 265 -3.16 -20.59 -1.00
N ASN A 266 -2.27 -21.02 -1.89
CA ASN A 266 -1.52 -22.26 -1.73
C ASN A 266 -0.72 -22.30 -0.41
N GLN A 267 -0.19 -21.16 0.04
CA GLN A 267 0.59 -21.08 1.29
C GLN A 267 -0.30 -21.34 2.51
N ILE A 268 -1.49 -20.70 2.55
CA ILE A 268 -2.45 -20.90 3.64
C ILE A 268 -2.95 -22.34 3.65
N LEU A 269 -3.28 -22.91 2.48
CA LEU A 269 -3.71 -24.31 2.37
C LEU A 269 -2.66 -25.27 2.91
N LEU A 270 -1.40 -25.10 2.52
CA LEU A 270 -0.30 -25.94 3.00
C LEU A 270 -0.11 -25.82 4.52
N ILE A 271 -0.16 -24.61 5.07
CA ILE A 271 -0.04 -24.39 6.52
C ILE A 271 -1.20 -25.05 7.26
N MET A 272 -2.43 -24.89 6.78
CA MET A 272 -3.61 -25.48 7.43
C MET A 272 -3.59 -26.99 7.34
N SER A 273 -3.16 -27.57 6.21
CA SER A 273 -3.01 -29.02 6.05
C SER A 273 -1.93 -29.57 6.98
N ASP A 274 -0.79 -28.88 7.12
CA ASP A 274 0.28 -29.26 8.07
C ASP A 274 -0.19 -29.17 9.53
N LEU A 275 -1.08 -28.24 9.84
CA LEU A 275 -1.72 -28.09 11.16
C LEU A 275 -2.86 -29.09 11.40
N GLY A 276 -3.13 -30.02 10.48
CA GLY A 276 -4.07 -31.12 10.65
C GLY A 276 -5.47 -30.92 10.08
N VAL A 277 -5.69 -29.83 9.28
CA VAL A 277 -6.93 -29.71 8.52
C VAL A 277 -6.88 -30.68 7.34
N SER A 278 -7.89 -31.57 7.23
CA SER A 278 -7.91 -32.58 6.17
C SER A 278 -8.08 -31.95 4.78
N ASP A 279 -7.44 -32.57 3.79
CA ASP A 279 -7.55 -32.13 2.39
C ASP A 279 -8.99 -32.20 1.87
N GLU A 280 -9.77 -33.16 2.39
CA GLU A 280 -11.21 -33.30 2.10
C GLU A 280 -12.00 -32.04 2.48
N THR A 281 -11.61 -31.32 3.54
CA THR A 281 -12.27 -30.06 3.94
C THR A 281 -12.16 -29.03 2.84
N PHE A 282 -11.00 -28.89 2.22
CA PHE A 282 -10.78 -27.94 1.13
C PHE A 282 -11.50 -28.35 -0.15
N LEU A 283 -11.50 -29.65 -0.47
CA LEU A 283 -12.23 -30.19 -1.62
C LEU A 283 -13.74 -29.96 -1.46
N ASN A 284 -14.30 -30.24 -0.30
CA ASN A 284 -15.72 -30.02 -0.02
C ASN A 284 -16.11 -28.53 -0.11
N LEU A 285 -15.25 -27.64 0.35
CA LEU A 285 -15.47 -26.18 0.19
C LEU A 285 -15.43 -25.75 -1.29
N GLN A 286 -14.53 -26.32 -2.06
CA GLN A 286 -14.43 -26.08 -3.50
C GLN A 286 -15.68 -26.58 -4.23
N ASP A 287 -16.10 -27.82 -3.97
CA ASP A 287 -17.27 -28.42 -4.59
C ASP A 287 -18.55 -27.64 -4.25
N LYS A 288 -18.69 -27.23 -2.99
CA LYS A 288 -19.80 -26.38 -2.57
C LYS A 288 -19.81 -25.05 -3.34
N TRP A 289 -18.65 -24.43 -3.51
CA TRP A 289 -18.54 -23.16 -4.25
C TRP A 289 -18.96 -23.33 -5.72
N PHE A 290 -18.58 -24.43 -6.38
CA PHE A 290 -19.02 -24.71 -7.75
C PHE A 290 -20.53 -24.96 -7.82
N GLN A 291 -21.09 -25.75 -6.90
CA GLN A 291 -22.52 -26.00 -6.82
C GLN A 291 -23.34 -24.72 -6.61
N ASP A 292 -22.86 -23.82 -5.74
CA ASP A 292 -23.51 -22.53 -5.48
C ASP A 292 -23.44 -21.60 -6.71
N LYS A 293 -22.39 -21.70 -7.54
CA LYS A 293 -22.25 -20.96 -8.80
C LYS A 293 -23.15 -21.46 -9.93
N GLU A 294 -23.46 -22.74 -9.95
CA GLU A 294 -24.37 -23.36 -10.93
C GLU A 294 -25.85 -23.07 -10.59
N ARG A 295 -26.15 -22.67 -9.36
CA ARG A 295 -27.49 -22.23 -8.98
C ARG A 295 -27.71 -20.76 -9.39
N PRO A 296 -28.79 -20.44 -10.12
CA PRO A 296 -29.15 -19.05 -10.31
C PRO A 296 -29.37 -18.39 -8.93
N PRO A 297 -28.85 -17.18 -8.69
CA PRO A 297 -29.01 -16.51 -7.41
C PRO A 297 -30.50 -16.37 -7.07
N SER A 298 -30.87 -16.79 -5.87
CA SER A 298 -32.25 -16.61 -5.38
C SER A 298 -32.52 -15.11 -5.20
N ALA A 299 -33.76 -14.67 -5.44
CA ALA A 299 -34.16 -13.26 -5.31
C ALA A 299 -33.87 -12.64 -3.93
N VAL A 300 -33.52 -13.45 -2.94
CA VAL A 300 -33.15 -13.03 -1.56
C VAL A 300 -31.65 -12.71 -1.48
N GLU A 301 -30.79 -13.30 -2.30
CA GLU A 301 -29.33 -13.07 -2.32
C GLU A 301 -28.95 -11.78 -3.04
N TYR A 302 -29.84 -11.24 -3.88
CA TYR A 302 -29.69 -9.91 -4.50
C TYR A 302 -29.93 -8.73 -3.51
N ARG A 303 -30.36 -9.01 -2.28
CA ARG A 303 -30.71 -7.96 -1.28
C ARG A 303 -29.80 -7.96 -0.05
N ARG A 304 -28.69 -8.64 -0.07
CA ARG A 304 -27.67 -8.60 0.99
C ARG A 304 -26.31 -8.18 0.38
#